data_953e247c316b55e83435b17b2ea882c4
#
_entry.id   953e247c316b55e83435b17b2ea882c4
#
_cell.length_a   1.000
_cell.length_b   1.000
_cell.length_c   1.000
_cell.angle_alpha   90.00
_cell.angle_beta   90.00
_cell.angle_gamma   90.00
#
_symmetry.space_group_name_H-M   'P 1'
#
loop_
_entity.id
_entity.type
_entity.pdbx_description
1 polymer ?
#
loop_
_entity_poly.entity_id
_entity_poly.type
_entity_poly.pdbx_seq_one_letter_code
_entity_poly.pdbx_strand_id
1 'polypeptide(L)'
;WHVTASHSDSPTWRIKQLDGGKDTVFAKAETEGYGGMIMPTWLDRPLSVAGRILVRTENGIRSLLVHPDRALAVIPNLCIHFNHDLNNGMKYNPQVDLQPIFGEAGSTLRDALAEEAGVKAEDIVDADLVLCTREKAERVGLKGEYFMSGRIDDLECAYTTLWGFLQGRGE
;
A
#
# COMPACT_ATOMS: atom_id res chain seq x y z
N TRP A 1 -22.83 16.65 25.45
CA TRP A 1 -21.69 16.35 24.58
C TRP A 1 -22.23 15.82 23.25
N HIS A 2 -21.73 16.38 22.13
CA HIS A 2 -21.96 15.83 20.80
C HIS A 2 -20.67 15.15 20.37
N VAL A 3 -20.74 13.86 20.08
CA VAL A 3 -19.59 13.04 19.69
C VAL A 3 -19.91 12.34 18.37
N THR A 4 -19.01 12.45 17.41
CA THR A 4 -19.05 11.73 16.15
C THR A 4 -17.78 10.90 16.03
N ALA A 5 -17.87 9.73 15.39
CA ALA A 5 -16.74 8.83 15.22
C ALA A 5 -16.72 8.20 13.82
N SER A 6 -15.55 8.04 13.28
CA SER A 6 -15.24 7.36 12.04
C SER A 6 -13.76 6.97 12.06
N HIS A 7 -13.29 6.17 11.11
CA HIS A 7 -11.87 5.88 10.94
C HIS A 7 -11.33 6.36 9.59
N SER A 8 -10.04 6.63 9.51
CA SER A 8 -9.37 7.15 8.31
C SER A 8 -8.29 6.22 7.76
N ASP A 9 -8.01 5.12 8.47
CA ASP A 9 -7.11 4.07 8.02
C ASP A 9 -7.84 3.08 7.11
N SER A 10 -7.06 2.34 6.32
CA SER A 10 -7.59 1.34 5.37
C SER A 10 -6.72 0.10 5.39
N PRO A 11 -7.26 -1.08 5.08
CA PRO A 11 -6.49 -2.31 4.99
C PRO A 11 -5.33 -2.19 4.00
N THR A 12 -4.18 -2.75 4.37
CA THR A 12 -2.99 -2.72 3.54
C THR A 12 -1.98 -3.79 3.94
N TRP A 13 -0.84 -3.86 3.22
CA TRP A 13 0.31 -4.68 3.54
C TRP A 13 1.45 -3.80 4.06
N ARG A 14 1.86 -4.00 5.30
CA ARG A 14 3.04 -3.35 5.87
C ARG A 14 4.30 -4.01 5.35
N ILE A 15 5.26 -3.22 4.90
CA ILE A 15 6.59 -3.68 4.50
C ILE A 15 7.42 -3.93 5.75
N LYS A 16 8.00 -5.13 5.86
CA LYS A 16 8.80 -5.52 7.04
C LYS A 16 10.28 -5.28 6.86
N GLN A 17 10.77 -5.21 5.63
CA GLN A 17 12.19 -5.01 5.34
C GLN A 17 12.38 -4.28 4.00
N LEU A 18 13.42 -3.47 3.92
CA LEU A 18 13.76 -2.69 2.73
C LEU A 18 14.73 -3.42 1.79
N ASP A 19 15.52 -4.29 2.35
CA ASP A 19 16.53 -5.06 1.63
C ASP A 19 15.87 -6.37 1.20
N GLY A 20 15.98 -6.70 -0.07
CA GLY A 20 15.29 -7.86 -0.67
C GLY A 20 15.58 -9.16 0.10
N GLY A 21 14.62 -10.08 0.04
CA GLY A 21 14.74 -11.40 0.65
C GLY A 21 15.82 -12.27 -0.01
N LYS A 22 15.93 -13.52 0.43
CA LYS A 22 16.90 -14.50 -0.08
C LYS A 22 16.52 -15.13 -1.42
N ASP A 23 15.50 -14.60 -2.13
CA ASP A 23 15.09 -15.09 -3.45
C ASP A 23 16.22 -14.81 -4.45
N THR A 24 16.52 -15.79 -5.28
CA THR A 24 17.63 -15.70 -6.26
C THR A 24 17.20 -15.17 -7.61
N VAL A 25 15.93 -14.97 -7.82
CA VAL A 25 15.34 -14.51 -9.10
C VAL A 25 14.71 -13.14 -8.95
N PHE A 26 13.98 -12.91 -7.86
CA PHE A 26 13.21 -11.71 -7.64
C PHE A 26 13.58 -10.98 -6.35
N ALA A 27 13.60 -9.66 -6.41
CA ALA A 27 13.58 -8.82 -5.22
C ALA A 27 12.15 -8.79 -4.66
N LYS A 28 11.91 -9.53 -3.58
CA LYS A 28 10.64 -9.60 -2.87
C LYS A 28 10.75 -8.88 -1.53
N ALA A 29 9.64 -8.34 -1.06
CA ALA A 29 9.54 -7.87 0.31
C ALA A 29 8.64 -8.78 1.14
N GLU A 30 9.05 -9.07 2.36
CA GLU A 30 8.16 -9.64 3.37
C GLU A 30 7.17 -8.58 3.80
N THR A 31 5.90 -8.98 3.88
CA THR A 31 4.82 -8.08 4.26
C THR A 31 3.97 -8.69 5.38
N GLU A 32 3.30 -7.82 6.10
CA GLU A 32 2.32 -8.17 7.11
C GLU A 32 1.00 -7.49 6.80
N GLY A 33 -0.11 -8.24 6.86
CA GLY A 33 -1.44 -7.71 6.65
C GLY A 33 -1.85 -6.77 7.78
N TYR A 34 -2.37 -5.61 7.44
CA TYR A 34 -3.00 -4.65 8.35
C TYR A 34 -4.47 -4.51 8.00
N GLY A 35 -5.34 -4.74 8.99
CA GLY A 35 -6.79 -4.71 8.81
C GLY A 35 -7.36 -5.90 8.04
N GLY A 36 -8.67 -5.96 7.93
CA GLY A 36 -9.39 -6.98 7.14
C GLY A 36 -9.48 -6.56 5.68
N MET A 37 -8.89 -7.33 4.77
CA MET A 37 -8.86 -6.99 3.35
C MET A 37 -9.39 -8.11 2.47
N ILE A 38 -9.84 -7.75 1.29
CA ILE A 38 -10.15 -8.71 0.21
C ILE A 38 -8.86 -8.99 -0.53
N MET A 39 -8.17 -10.08 -0.17
CA MET A 39 -6.82 -10.40 -0.67
C MET A 39 -6.71 -10.48 -2.19
N PRO A 40 -7.65 -11.11 -2.95
CA PRO A 40 -7.55 -11.19 -4.40
C PRO A 40 -7.50 -9.84 -5.12
N THR A 41 -8.02 -8.79 -4.51
CA THR A 41 -8.02 -7.45 -5.13
C THR A 41 -6.63 -6.80 -5.17
N TRP A 42 -5.65 -7.38 -4.52
CA TRP A 42 -4.26 -6.92 -4.54
C TRP A 42 -3.42 -7.53 -5.65
N LEU A 43 -3.92 -8.59 -6.30
CA LEU A 43 -3.20 -9.33 -7.34
C LEU A 43 -3.24 -8.60 -8.68
N ASP A 44 -2.19 -8.78 -9.48
CA ASP A 44 -2.06 -8.38 -10.89
C ASP A 44 -2.28 -6.89 -11.16
N ARG A 45 -2.01 -6.04 -10.18
CA ARG A 45 -2.15 -4.60 -10.34
C ARG A 45 -0.87 -3.84 -9.99
N PRO A 46 -0.66 -2.67 -10.59
CA PRO A 46 0.49 -1.84 -10.27
C PRO A 46 0.38 -1.30 -8.84
N LEU A 47 1.39 -1.58 -8.03
CA LEU A 47 1.49 -1.14 -6.65
C LEU A 47 2.65 -0.17 -6.48
N SER A 48 2.53 0.69 -5.50
CA SER A 48 3.61 1.53 -4.98
C SER A 48 3.68 1.38 -3.47
N VAL A 49 4.52 2.17 -2.84
CA VAL A 49 4.62 2.26 -1.38
C VAL A 49 4.33 3.69 -0.92
N ALA A 50 3.85 3.83 0.30
CA ALA A 50 3.69 5.11 0.95
C ALA A 50 4.03 4.99 2.42
N GLY A 51 4.53 6.06 3.02
CA GLY A 51 4.86 6.10 4.44
C GLY A 51 6.01 7.04 4.73
N ARG A 52 6.88 6.64 5.64
CA ARG A 52 8.05 7.43 6.05
C ARG A 52 9.30 6.58 6.12
N ILE A 53 10.42 7.23 5.85
CA ILE A 53 11.76 6.71 6.12
C ILE A 53 12.43 7.55 7.21
N LEU A 54 13.28 6.91 7.99
CA LEU A 54 14.13 7.57 8.97
C LEU A 54 15.54 7.65 8.41
N VAL A 55 16.06 8.86 8.29
CA VAL A 55 17.36 9.11 7.64
C VAL A 55 18.32 9.72 8.64
N ARG A 56 19.54 9.20 8.69
CA ARG A 56 20.64 9.75 9.47
C ARG A 56 21.13 11.03 8.82
N THR A 57 21.32 12.05 9.62
CA THR A 57 21.91 13.33 9.23
C THR A 57 22.96 13.76 10.23
N GLU A 58 23.72 14.80 9.93
CA GLU A 58 24.69 15.38 10.85
C GLU A 58 24.06 15.84 12.18
N ASN A 59 22.77 16.21 12.14
CA ASN A 59 22.00 16.69 13.30
C ASN A 59 21.11 15.63 13.97
N GLY A 60 21.33 14.34 13.67
CA GLY A 60 20.55 13.22 14.22
C GLY A 60 19.66 12.55 13.18
N ILE A 61 18.55 11.97 13.62
CA ILE A 61 17.59 11.26 12.76
C ILE A 61 16.50 12.21 12.27
N ARG A 62 16.27 12.24 10.97
CA ARG A 62 15.16 12.98 10.33
C ARG A 62 14.15 12.01 9.73
N SER A 63 12.86 12.28 9.92
CA SER A 63 11.77 11.58 9.26
C SER A 63 11.41 12.27 7.94
N LEU A 64 11.33 11.51 6.85
CA LEU A 64 10.89 11.97 5.54
C LEU A 64 9.69 11.17 5.07
N LEU A 65 8.66 11.84 4.58
CA LEU A 65 7.54 11.17 3.92
C LEU A 65 7.95 10.78 2.50
N VAL A 66 7.55 9.58 2.07
CA VAL A 66 7.80 9.03 0.75
C VAL A 66 6.52 8.46 0.16
N HIS A 67 6.30 8.76 -1.11
CA HIS A 67 5.21 8.21 -1.92
C HIS A 67 5.58 8.31 -3.40
N PRO A 68 6.41 7.40 -3.93
CA PRO A 68 6.82 7.43 -5.32
C PRO A 68 5.63 7.38 -6.28
N ASP A 69 5.54 8.35 -7.20
CA ASP A 69 4.45 8.41 -8.20
C ASP A 69 4.73 7.50 -9.41
N ARG A 70 5.18 6.29 -9.14
CA ARG A 70 5.40 5.23 -10.13
C ARG A 70 5.06 3.86 -9.56
N ALA A 71 4.79 2.89 -10.42
CA ALA A 71 4.64 1.50 -9.99
C ALA A 71 6.00 0.96 -9.57
N LEU A 72 6.09 0.44 -8.36
CA LEU A 72 7.30 -0.16 -7.80
C LEU A 72 7.16 -1.66 -7.64
N ALA A 73 5.93 -2.18 -7.53
CA ALA A 73 5.72 -3.58 -7.21
C ALA A 73 4.48 -4.14 -7.90
N VAL A 74 4.43 -5.46 -7.94
CA VAL A 74 3.26 -6.26 -8.28
C VAL A 74 3.22 -7.51 -7.40
N ILE A 75 2.03 -7.94 -7.02
CA ILE A 75 1.78 -9.27 -6.47
C ILE A 75 1.21 -10.11 -7.61
N PRO A 76 2.00 -10.96 -8.27
CA PRO A 76 1.54 -11.70 -9.43
C PRO A 76 0.65 -12.87 -9.01
N ASN A 77 -0.39 -13.12 -9.79
CA ASN A 77 -1.19 -14.32 -9.68
C ASN A 77 -0.60 -15.44 -10.55
N LEU A 78 -0.93 -16.67 -10.25
CA LEU A 78 -0.65 -17.77 -11.15
C LEU A 78 -1.64 -17.77 -12.32
N CYS A 79 -1.17 -18.13 -13.52
CA CYS A 79 -2.08 -18.35 -14.61
C CYS A 79 -2.91 -19.63 -14.39
N ILE A 80 -4.07 -19.70 -15.03
CA ILE A 80 -5.01 -20.82 -14.87
C ILE A 80 -4.39 -22.19 -15.16
N HIS A 81 -3.37 -22.25 -16.02
CA HIS A 81 -2.67 -23.49 -16.36
C HIS A 81 -1.89 -24.09 -15.19
N PHE A 82 -1.48 -23.29 -14.24
CA PHE A 82 -0.77 -23.73 -13.03
C PHE A 82 -1.65 -23.79 -11.79
N ASN A 83 -2.87 -23.25 -11.86
CA ASN A 83 -3.83 -23.29 -10.78
C ASN A 83 -5.26 -23.39 -11.32
N HIS A 84 -5.69 -24.61 -11.65
CA HIS A 84 -7.01 -24.86 -12.21
C HIS A 84 -8.17 -24.55 -11.25
N ASP A 85 -7.91 -24.54 -9.94
CA ASP A 85 -8.91 -24.28 -8.91
C ASP A 85 -9.07 -22.79 -8.57
N LEU A 86 -8.34 -21.91 -9.26
CA LEU A 86 -8.34 -20.47 -8.97
C LEU A 86 -9.76 -19.87 -8.92
N ASN A 87 -10.63 -20.29 -9.83
CA ASN A 87 -11.99 -19.79 -9.92
C ASN A 87 -12.98 -20.49 -8.97
N ASN A 88 -12.55 -21.53 -8.27
CA ASN A 88 -13.37 -22.30 -7.33
C ASN A 88 -13.21 -21.86 -5.86
N GLY A 89 -12.48 -20.78 -5.62
CA GLY A 89 -12.20 -20.23 -4.32
C GLY A 89 -10.84 -20.66 -3.78
N MET A 90 -9.82 -19.85 -4.05
CA MET A 90 -8.47 -20.07 -3.53
C MET A 90 -8.33 -19.57 -2.10
N LYS A 91 -7.75 -20.39 -1.23
CA LYS A 91 -7.30 -19.98 0.09
C LYS A 91 -5.86 -19.47 0.00
N TYR A 92 -5.68 -18.17 0.09
CA TYR A 92 -4.36 -17.54 0.05
C TYR A 92 -3.56 -17.77 1.34
N ASN A 93 -2.28 -18.08 1.19
CA ASN A 93 -1.29 -17.97 2.24
C ASN A 93 -0.51 -16.65 2.05
N PRO A 94 -0.73 -15.61 2.87
CA PRO A 94 -0.09 -14.31 2.67
C PRO A 94 1.43 -14.36 2.61
N GLN A 95 2.06 -15.26 3.34
CA GLN A 95 3.52 -15.39 3.39
C GLN A 95 4.13 -16.06 2.14
N VAL A 96 3.32 -16.69 1.31
CA VAL A 96 3.76 -17.40 0.11
C VAL A 96 3.18 -16.76 -1.14
N ASP A 97 1.85 -16.58 -1.16
CA ASP A 97 1.11 -16.22 -2.37
C ASP A 97 1.03 -14.69 -2.58
N LEU A 98 1.23 -13.88 -1.53
CA LEU A 98 0.96 -12.46 -1.57
C LEU A 98 2.21 -11.59 -1.29
N GLN A 99 3.39 -12.12 -1.58
CA GLN A 99 4.63 -11.35 -1.49
C GLN A 99 4.80 -10.46 -2.72
N PRO A 100 4.94 -9.14 -2.56
CA PRO A 100 5.16 -8.24 -3.68
C PRO A 100 6.57 -8.42 -4.26
N ILE A 101 6.64 -8.42 -5.59
CA ILE A 101 7.89 -8.40 -6.36
C ILE A 101 8.19 -6.95 -6.71
N PHE A 102 9.39 -6.48 -6.36
CA PHE A 102 9.87 -5.13 -6.61
C PHE A 102 10.89 -5.04 -7.76
N GLY A 103 11.38 -6.17 -8.25
CA GLY A 103 12.39 -6.19 -9.32
C GLY A 103 13.12 -7.52 -9.40
N GLU A 104 14.23 -7.51 -10.11
CA GLU A 104 15.16 -8.62 -10.21
C GLU A 104 15.98 -8.79 -8.92
N ALA A 105 16.51 -9.98 -8.71
CA ALA A 105 17.40 -10.25 -7.57
C ALA A 105 18.57 -9.25 -7.54
N GLY A 106 18.86 -8.76 -6.34
CA GLY A 106 19.87 -7.73 -6.12
C GLY A 106 19.35 -6.29 -6.14
N SER A 107 18.12 -6.05 -6.62
CA SER A 107 17.44 -4.75 -6.42
C SER A 107 16.94 -4.64 -4.99
N THR A 108 16.93 -3.42 -4.45
CA THR A 108 16.38 -3.18 -3.11
C THR A 108 15.35 -2.06 -3.12
N LEU A 109 14.35 -2.18 -2.27
CA LEU A 109 13.38 -1.09 -2.05
C LEU A 109 14.09 0.12 -1.41
N ARG A 110 15.13 -0.12 -0.61
CA ARG A 110 15.98 0.91 -0.01
C ARG A 110 16.57 1.85 -1.05
N ASP A 111 17.15 1.32 -2.13
CA ASP A 111 17.74 2.13 -3.20
C ASP A 111 16.69 2.97 -3.91
N ALA A 112 15.53 2.40 -4.21
CA ALA A 112 14.44 3.12 -4.84
C ALA A 112 13.89 4.28 -3.98
N LEU A 113 13.84 4.08 -2.65
CA LEU A 113 13.43 5.11 -1.70
C LEU A 113 14.51 6.18 -1.48
N ALA A 114 15.77 5.79 -1.53
CA ALA A 114 16.89 6.72 -1.45
C ALA A 114 16.91 7.68 -2.64
N GLU A 115 16.69 7.14 -3.86
CA GLU A 115 16.54 7.93 -5.08
C GLU A 115 15.37 8.91 -4.97
N GLU A 116 14.19 8.43 -4.57
CA GLU A 116 12.97 9.23 -4.39
C GLU A 116 13.16 10.37 -3.40
N ALA A 117 13.80 10.08 -2.28
CA ALA A 117 14.01 11.05 -1.19
C ALA A 117 15.24 11.96 -1.40
N GLY A 118 16.08 11.69 -2.39
CA GLY A 118 17.32 12.42 -2.64
C GLY A 118 18.34 12.24 -1.52
N VAL A 119 18.42 11.05 -0.94
CA VAL A 119 19.34 10.69 0.15
C VAL A 119 20.18 9.49 -0.23
N LYS A 120 21.21 9.18 0.56
CA LYS A 120 21.97 7.94 0.36
C LYS A 120 21.22 6.76 0.99
N ALA A 121 21.26 5.60 0.33
CA ALA A 121 20.65 4.37 0.82
C ALA A 121 21.20 3.94 2.20
N GLU A 122 22.50 4.13 2.42
CA GLU A 122 23.19 3.84 3.68
C GLU A 122 22.75 4.71 4.87
N ASP A 123 22.18 5.90 4.58
CA ASP A 123 21.68 6.80 5.61
C ASP A 123 20.24 6.47 6.03
N ILE A 124 19.51 5.62 5.29
CA ILE A 124 18.17 5.15 5.69
C ILE A 124 18.36 4.12 6.80
N VAL A 125 17.96 4.46 8.02
CA VAL A 125 18.14 3.61 9.20
C VAL A 125 16.91 2.76 9.50
N ASP A 126 15.73 3.23 9.13
CA ASP A 126 14.47 2.51 9.34
C ASP A 126 13.35 3.06 8.43
N ALA A 127 12.23 2.35 8.36
CA ALA A 127 11.07 2.79 7.58
C ALA A 127 9.76 2.22 8.16
N ASP A 128 8.69 3.00 8.00
CA ASP A 128 7.31 2.59 8.27
C ASP A 128 6.52 2.82 6.98
N LEU A 129 6.36 1.74 6.21
CA LEU A 129 5.84 1.76 4.86
C LEU A 129 4.71 0.77 4.68
N VAL A 130 3.77 1.13 3.85
CA VAL A 130 2.66 0.29 3.40
C VAL A 130 2.61 0.23 1.88
N LEU A 131 2.09 -0.88 1.33
CA LEU A 131 1.71 -0.94 -0.08
C LEU A 131 0.50 -0.05 -0.34
N CYS A 132 0.47 0.57 -1.51
CA CYS A 132 -0.70 1.28 -2.00
C CYS A 132 -0.98 0.94 -3.46
N THR A 133 -2.26 0.88 -3.79
CA THR A 133 -2.72 0.75 -5.17
C THR A 133 -2.55 2.09 -5.90
N ARG A 134 -2.33 2.03 -7.20
CA ARG A 134 -2.12 3.21 -8.03
C ARG A 134 -3.38 3.67 -8.78
N GLU A 135 -4.44 2.91 -8.72
CA GLU A 135 -5.70 3.29 -9.36
C GLU A 135 -6.25 4.60 -8.75
N LYS A 136 -6.67 5.48 -9.63
CA LYS A 136 -7.35 6.73 -9.27
C LYS A 136 -8.85 6.52 -9.25
N ALA A 137 -9.55 7.44 -8.57
CA ALA A 137 -11.00 7.47 -8.61
C ALA A 137 -11.48 7.75 -10.05
N GLU A 138 -12.50 7.01 -10.49
CA GLU A 138 -13.10 7.13 -11.81
C GLU A 138 -14.62 7.17 -11.75
N ARG A 139 -15.23 7.82 -12.74
CA ARG A 139 -16.67 7.71 -12.96
C ARG A 139 -16.99 6.46 -13.74
N VAL A 140 -18.01 5.72 -13.30
CA VAL A 140 -18.43 4.45 -13.86
C VAL A 140 -19.92 4.47 -14.17
N GLY A 141 -20.32 3.74 -15.19
CA GLY A 141 -21.70 3.66 -15.68
C GLY A 141 -21.87 4.27 -17.07
N LEU A 142 -22.96 3.95 -17.74
CA LEU A 142 -23.21 4.43 -19.10
C LEU A 142 -23.31 5.95 -19.20
N LYS A 143 -23.67 6.61 -18.12
CA LYS A 143 -23.75 8.07 -18.01
C LYS A 143 -22.79 8.64 -16.96
N GLY A 144 -21.88 7.80 -16.44
CA GLY A 144 -20.97 8.18 -15.35
C GLY A 144 -21.69 8.49 -14.05
N GLU A 145 -22.81 7.81 -13.78
CA GLU A 145 -23.67 8.03 -12.62
C GLU A 145 -23.09 7.52 -11.31
N TYR A 146 -22.10 6.64 -11.38
CA TYR A 146 -21.39 6.11 -10.23
C TYR A 146 -19.94 6.64 -10.19
N PHE A 147 -19.29 6.48 -9.07
CA PHE A 147 -17.85 6.61 -8.96
C PHE A 147 -17.26 5.36 -8.30
N MET A 148 -16.03 5.04 -8.66
CA MET A 148 -15.26 3.94 -8.11
C MET A 148 -13.93 4.48 -7.59
N SER A 149 -13.61 4.13 -6.37
CA SER A 149 -12.32 4.48 -5.76
C SER A 149 -11.94 3.45 -4.71
N GLY A 150 -10.65 3.31 -4.46
CA GLY A 150 -10.18 2.64 -3.25
C GLY A 150 -10.48 3.49 -2.01
N ARG A 151 -10.54 2.83 -0.85
CA ARG A 151 -10.62 3.49 0.47
C ARG A 151 -11.86 4.36 0.70
N ILE A 152 -12.95 4.10 0.00
CA ILE A 152 -14.26 4.70 0.31
C ILE A 152 -14.64 4.34 1.75
N ASP A 153 -14.42 3.10 2.16
CA ASP A 153 -14.46 2.65 3.52
C ASP A 153 -13.08 2.93 4.18
N ASP A 154 -12.94 3.88 5.13
CA ASP A 154 -14.07 4.65 5.68
C ASP A 154 -13.90 6.16 5.46
N LEU A 155 -13.15 6.56 4.43
CA LEU A 155 -12.88 7.98 4.14
C LEU A 155 -14.17 8.77 3.81
N GLU A 156 -15.19 8.12 3.27
CA GLU A 156 -16.48 8.77 3.03
C GLU A 156 -17.14 9.17 4.35
N CYS A 157 -17.23 8.22 5.29
CA CYS A 157 -17.78 8.50 6.62
C CYS A 157 -16.91 9.48 7.38
N ALA A 158 -15.58 9.38 7.28
CA ALA A 158 -14.67 10.33 7.93
C ALA A 158 -14.93 11.76 7.43
N TYR A 159 -15.05 11.93 6.12
CA TYR A 159 -15.33 13.25 5.52
C TYR A 159 -16.72 13.77 5.90
N THR A 160 -17.76 12.97 5.69
CA THR A 160 -19.15 13.40 5.92
C THR A 160 -19.43 13.66 7.40
N THR A 161 -18.87 12.85 8.28
CA THR A 161 -18.96 13.01 9.74
C THR A 161 -18.30 14.31 10.20
N LEU A 162 -17.07 14.57 9.74
CA LEU A 162 -16.37 15.81 10.05
C LEU A 162 -17.13 17.03 9.51
N TRP A 163 -17.57 16.95 8.26
CA TRP A 163 -18.31 18.04 7.63
C TRP A 163 -19.63 18.32 8.35
N GLY A 164 -20.41 17.25 8.64
CA GLY A 164 -21.64 17.37 9.40
C GLY A 164 -21.45 17.98 10.79
N PHE A 165 -20.37 17.59 11.49
CA PHE A 165 -20.01 18.17 12.79
C PHE A 165 -19.68 19.67 12.69
N LEU A 166 -18.90 20.07 11.68
CA LEU A 166 -18.54 21.48 11.49
C LEU A 166 -19.72 22.36 11.06
N GLN A 167 -20.69 21.81 10.34
CA GLN A 167 -21.91 22.52 9.92
C GLN A 167 -23.03 22.48 10.96
N GLY A 168 -23.01 21.50 11.86
CA GLY A 168 -23.96 21.36 12.96
C GLY A 168 -23.77 22.51 13.93
N ARG A 169 -24.69 23.47 13.90
CA ARG A 169 -24.81 24.47 14.96
C ARG A 169 -25.57 23.81 16.10
N GLY A 170 -24.84 23.56 17.20
CA GLY A 170 -25.51 23.05 18.41
C GLY A 170 -26.61 24.02 18.83
N GLU A 171 -27.83 23.57 18.86
CA GLU A 171 -28.94 24.16 19.60
C GLU A 171 -28.84 23.72 21.08
#